data_46fa793a0f7715024606706188a25075
#
_entry.id   46fa793a0f7715024606706188a25075
#
_cell.length_a   1.000
_cell.length_b   1.000
_cell.length_c   1.000
_cell.angle_alpha   90.00
_cell.angle_beta   90.00
_cell.angle_gamma   90.00
#
_symmetry.space_group_name_H-M   'P 1'
#
loop_
_entity.id
_entity.type
_entity.pdbx_description
1 polymer ?
#
loop_
_entity_poly.entity_id
_entity_poly.type
_entity_poly.pdbx_seq_one_letter_code
_entity_poly.pdbx_strand_id
1 'polypeptide(L)'
;MLLKALNISKTFKRREEDFYAVKNVDFSLSKGEFVFICGRSGSGKTTLLNLLAGLLNADSGTVLYNDKNIFEFSDNEKSFYRNEYIGFVPQTIGSLPNLSVLDNVRLPHFLFKRDGDGKDRALFLLEMVGIAGLKDELPKNLSGGETKRMLIARALMNSPTVLIADEPTSDLDASTTKDVMSALKSINAEGTAVIIVTHDNDILSSDIKTYTMSDGCLA
;
A
#
# COMPACT_ATOMS: atom_id res chain seq x y z
N MET A 1 -6.02 -13.97 12.38
CA MET A 1 -5.94 -13.39 11.04
C MET A 1 -5.71 -11.90 11.20
N LEU A 2 -4.81 -11.26 10.44
CA LEU A 2 -4.52 -9.82 10.63
C LEU A 2 -5.55 -8.94 9.91
N LEU A 3 -5.79 -9.22 8.64
CA LEU A 3 -6.75 -8.49 7.80
C LEU A 3 -7.64 -9.49 7.07
N LYS A 4 -8.94 -9.27 7.04
CA LYS A 4 -9.89 -10.18 6.40
C LYS A 4 -11.03 -9.39 5.77
N ALA A 5 -11.30 -9.65 4.50
CA ALA A 5 -12.51 -9.20 3.84
C ALA A 5 -13.50 -10.35 3.71
N LEU A 6 -14.77 -10.09 3.97
CA LEU A 6 -15.86 -11.07 3.94
C LEU A 6 -16.96 -10.57 3.02
N ASN A 7 -17.10 -11.23 1.88
CA ASN A 7 -18.16 -11.01 0.90
C ASN A 7 -18.32 -9.51 0.52
N ILE A 8 -17.18 -8.80 0.36
CA ILE A 8 -17.23 -7.36 0.07
C ILE A 8 -17.60 -7.11 -1.39
N SER A 9 -18.46 -6.09 -1.58
CA SER A 9 -18.81 -5.60 -2.91
C SER A 9 -18.75 -4.08 -2.96
N LYS A 10 -18.33 -3.55 -4.11
CA LYS A 10 -18.31 -2.12 -4.40
C LYS A 10 -18.75 -1.84 -5.82
N THR A 11 -19.74 -0.99 -5.95
CA THR A 11 -20.34 -0.57 -7.21
C THR A 11 -19.99 0.88 -7.48
N PHE A 12 -19.78 1.21 -8.73
CA PHE A 12 -19.65 2.59 -9.22
C PHE A 12 -20.58 2.80 -10.41
N LYS A 13 -20.97 4.05 -10.61
CA LYS A 13 -21.71 4.46 -11.82
C LYS A 13 -20.74 4.84 -12.92
N ARG A 14 -20.95 4.29 -14.10
CA ARG A 14 -20.27 4.68 -15.33
C ARG A 14 -21.31 5.06 -16.37
N ARG A 15 -21.41 6.36 -16.68
CA ARG A 15 -22.53 6.94 -17.41
C ARG A 15 -23.84 6.72 -16.63
N GLU A 16 -24.81 5.94 -17.11
CA GLU A 16 -26.05 5.62 -16.40
C GLU A 16 -26.13 4.17 -15.91
N GLU A 17 -25.06 3.38 -16.13
CA GLU A 17 -25.02 1.97 -15.75
C GLU A 17 -24.16 1.75 -14.50
N ASP A 18 -24.67 0.92 -13.58
CA ASP A 18 -23.93 0.46 -12.42
C ASP A 18 -23.00 -0.70 -12.82
N PHE A 19 -21.74 -0.66 -12.37
CA PHE A 19 -20.81 -1.76 -12.54
C PHE A 19 -20.13 -2.11 -11.22
N TYR A 20 -19.90 -3.40 -11.03
CA TYR A 20 -19.16 -3.89 -9.86
C TYR A 20 -17.65 -3.72 -10.11
N ALA A 21 -17.02 -2.87 -9.33
CA ALA A 21 -15.55 -2.80 -9.28
C ALA A 21 -14.96 -3.90 -8.38
N VAL A 22 -15.72 -4.31 -7.35
CA VAL A 22 -15.42 -5.45 -6.48
C VAL A 22 -16.76 -6.18 -6.27
N LYS A 23 -16.78 -7.52 -6.43
CA LYS A 23 -18.01 -8.31 -6.41
C LYS A 23 -17.80 -9.56 -5.57
N ASN A 24 -18.47 -9.63 -4.41
CA ASN A 24 -18.48 -10.77 -3.50
C ASN A 24 -17.08 -11.32 -3.20
N VAL A 25 -16.13 -10.43 -2.92
CA VAL A 25 -14.73 -10.82 -2.69
C VAL A 25 -14.53 -11.24 -1.24
N ASP A 26 -13.94 -12.43 -1.07
CA ASP A 26 -13.32 -12.89 0.17
C ASP A 26 -11.80 -12.80 0.04
N PHE A 27 -11.14 -12.23 1.07
CA PHE A 27 -9.70 -12.08 1.12
C PHE A 27 -9.21 -12.27 2.55
N SER A 28 -8.02 -12.83 2.71
CA SER A 28 -7.41 -12.96 4.01
C SER A 28 -5.90 -12.77 3.95
N LEU A 29 -5.36 -12.08 4.97
CA LEU A 29 -3.94 -11.84 5.16
C LEU A 29 -3.57 -12.17 6.59
N SER A 30 -2.54 -13.00 6.76
CA SER A 30 -1.96 -13.32 8.05
C SER A 30 -0.87 -12.32 8.41
N LYS A 31 -0.48 -12.30 9.67
CA LYS A 31 0.66 -11.47 10.12
C LYS A 31 1.95 -11.96 9.44
N GLY A 32 2.73 -11.02 8.89
CA GLY A 32 3.97 -11.33 8.19
C GLY A 32 3.78 -12.06 6.84
N GLU A 33 2.56 -12.21 6.34
CA GLU A 33 2.31 -12.83 5.03
C GLU A 33 2.64 -11.85 3.90
N PHE A 34 3.25 -12.36 2.82
CA PHE A 34 3.47 -11.61 1.59
C PHE A 34 2.53 -12.17 0.52
N VAL A 35 1.74 -11.31 -0.12
CA VAL A 35 0.79 -11.73 -1.15
C VAL A 35 0.82 -10.82 -2.37
N PHE A 36 0.59 -11.42 -3.54
CA PHE A 36 0.31 -10.70 -4.77
C PHE A 36 -1.18 -10.73 -5.10
N ILE A 37 -1.67 -9.64 -5.68
CA ILE A 37 -2.97 -9.57 -6.34
C ILE A 37 -2.70 -9.14 -7.79
N CYS A 38 -2.80 -10.06 -8.73
CA CYS A 38 -2.57 -9.79 -10.14
C CYS A 38 -3.88 -9.68 -10.92
N GLY A 39 -3.83 -9.08 -12.11
CA GLY A 39 -4.98 -8.95 -12.99
C GLY A 39 -4.85 -7.81 -13.97
N ARG A 40 -5.67 -7.77 -15.01
CA ARG A 40 -5.65 -6.75 -16.05
C ARG A 40 -5.98 -5.36 -15.48
N SER A 41 -5.59 -4.30 -16.20
CA SER A 41 -6.03 -2.94 -15.87
C SER A 41 -7.56 -2.87 -15.86
N GLY A 42 -8.13 -2.18 -14.87
CA GLY A 42 -9.59 -2.07 -14.70
C GLY A 42 -10.28 -3.27 -14.05
N SER A 43 -9.56 -4.32 -13.63
CA SER A 43 -10.18 -5.49 -12.96
C SER A 43 -10.68 -5.22 -11.53
N GLY A 44 -10.39 -4.05 -10.94
CA GLY A 44 -10.86 -3.66 -9.60
C GLY A 44 -9.80 -3.68 -8.50
N LYS A 45 -8.53 -3.99 -8.81
CA LYS A 45 -7.43 -4.14 -7.85
C LYS A 45 -7.23 -2.92 -6.93
N THR A 46 -7.10 -1.72 -7.51
CA THR A 46 -6.97 -0.46 -6.75
C THR A 46 -8.19 -0.22 -5.85
N THR A 47 -9.40 -0.55 -6.32
CA THR A 47 -10.62 -0.46 -5.51
C THR A 47 -10.57 -1.42 -4.33
N LEU A 48 -10.15 -2.66 -4.55
CA LEU A 48 -9.96 -3.64 -3.47
C LEU A 48 -8.94 -3.14 -2.44
N LEU A 49 -7.78 -2.63 -2.88
CA LEU A 49 -6.79 -2.06 -1.96
C LEU A 49 -7.34 -0.90 -1.14
N ASN A 50 -8.11 -0.01 -1.76
CA ASN A 50 -8.73 1.12 -1.06
C ASN A 50 -9.77 0.68 -0.01
N LEU A 51 -10.51 -0.40 -0.28
CA LEU A 51 -11.42 -1.01 0.71
C LEU A 51 -10.63 -1.62 1.88
N LEU A 52 -9.58 -2.38 1.60
CA LEU A 52 -8.71 -3.00 2.62
C LEU A 52 -7.98 -1.95 3.48
N ALA A 53 -7.57 -0.84 2.87
CA ALA A 53 -6.91 0.27 3.57
C ALA A 53 -7.90 1.16 4.36
N GLY A 54 -9.22 0.96 4.25
CA GLY A 54 -10.21 1.83 4.86
C GLY A 54 -10.25 3.25 4.26
N LEU A 55 -9.79 3.41 3.00
CA LEU A 55 -9.91 4.64 2.21
C LEU A 55 -11.28 4.74 1.54
N LEU A 56 -11.95 3.61 1.36
CA LEU A 56 -13.25 3.48 0.74
C LEU A 56 -14.11 2.53 1.59
N ASN A 57 -15.42 2.77 1.67
CA ASN A 57 -16.36 1.83 2.27
C ASN A 57 -16.97 0.92 1.18
N ALA A 58 -17.14 -0.35 1.51
CA ALA A 58 -17.89 -1.27 0.68
C ALA A 58 -19.40 -0.95 0.71
N ASP A 59 -20.12 -1.35 -0.33
CA ASP A 59 -21.60 -1.25 -0.37
C ASP A 59 -22.23 -2.45 0.37
N SER A 60 -21.51 -3.59 0.43
CA SER A 60 -21.89 -4.76 1.23
C SER A 60 -20.66 -5.53 1.70
N GLY A 61 -20.83 -6.38 2.70
CA GLY A 61 -19.77 -7.15 3.32
C GLY A 61 -18.97 -6.35 4.36
N THR A 62 -17.90 -6.94 4.88
CA THR A 62 -17.10 -6.35 5.96
C THR A 62 -15.61 -6.51 5.71
N VAL A 63 -14.80 -5.56 6.19
CA VAL A 63 -13.35 -5.71 6.32
C VAL A 63 -13.00 -5.68 7.79
N LEU A 64 -12.35 -6.74 8.26
CA LEU A 64 -11.95 -6.92 9.64
C LEU A 64 -10.43 -6.72 9.76
N TYR A 65 -10.01 -5.88 10.69
CA TYR A 65 -8.63 -5.77 11.15
C TYR A 65 -8.57 -6.19 12.62
N ASN A 66 -7.81 -7.26 12.92
CA ASN A 66 -7.79 -7.88 14.25
C ASN A 66 -9.21 -8.09 14.79
N ASP A 67 -10.08 -8.69 13.97
CA ASP A 67 -11.49 -9.01 14.24
C ASP A 67 -12.42 -7.81 14.48
N LYS A 68 -11.98 -6.58 14.23
CA LYS A 68 -12.81 -5.37 14.29
C LYS A 68 -13.19 -4.91 12.88
N ASN A 69 -14.48 -4.65 12.64
CA ASN A 69 -14.98 -4.14 11.37
C ASN A 69 -14.57 -2.67 11.16
N ILE A 70 -13.68 -2.43 10.20
CA ILE A 70 -13.15 -1.07 9.94
C ILE A 70 -14.20 -0.13 9.31
N PHE A 71 -15.28 -0.67 8.75
CA PHE A 71 -16.34 0.17 8.18
C PHE A 71 -17.26 0.77 9.25
N GLU A 72 -17.26 0.20 10.45
CA GLU A 72 -18.00 0.73 11.61
C GLU A 72 -17.20 1.79 12.39
N PHE A 73 -15.93 1.96 12.08
CA PHE A 73 -15.10 2.98 12.70
C PHE A 73 -15.61 4.39 12.36
N SER A 74 -15.57 5.28 13.35
CA SER A 74 -15.69 6.72 13.13
C SER A 74 -14.56 7.25 12.23
N ASP A 75 -14.69 8.45 11.69
CA ASP A 75 -13.66 9.05 10.83
C ASP A 75 -12.30 9.19 11.55
N ASN A 76 -12.32 9.50 12.85
CA ASN A 76 -11.11 9.57 13.67
C ASN A 76 -10.46 8.20 13.84
N GLU A 77 -11.24 7.15 14.10
CA GLU A 77 -10.75 5.77 14.21
C GLU A 77 -10.21 5.26 12.87
N LYS A 78 -10.88 5.56 11.74
CA LYS A 78 -10.36 5.25 10.40
C LYS A 78 -9.05 5.98 10.11
N SER A 79 -8.95 7.24 10.49
CA SER A 79 -7.71 8.00 10.33
C SER A 79 -6.58 7.43 11.18
N PHE A 80 -6.87 7.05 12.43
CA PHE A 80 -5.93 6.37 13.31
C PHE A 80 -5.52 5.01 12.72
N TYR A 81 -6.49 4.20 12.28
CA TYR A 81 -6.23 2.90 11.65
C TYR A 81 -5.26 3.02 10.46
N ARG A 82 -5.52 3.95 9.55
CA ARG A 82 -4.66 4.17 8.39
C ARG A 82 -3.25 4.65 8.77
N ASN A 83 -3.16 5.57 9.73
CA ASN A 83 -1.86 6.13 10.12
C ASN A 83 -1.00 5.15 10.93
N GLU A 84 -1.64 4.32 11.77
CA GLU A 84 -0.96 3.42 12.71
C GLU A 84 -0.63 2.07 12.11
N TYR A 85 -1.58 1.50 11.33
CA TYR A 85 -1.49 0.09 10.96
C TYR A 85 -1.28 -0.13 9.47
N ILE A 86 -1.57 0.86 8.62
CA ILE A 86 -1.51 0.72 7.17
C ILE A 86 -0.44 1.64 6.57
N GLY A 87 0.59 1.04 5.97
CA GLY A 87 1.45 1.74 5.02
C GLY A 87 0.84 1.64 3.63
N PHE A 88 0.63 2.76 2.95
CA PHE A 88 0.05 2.75 1.61
C PHE A 88 0.98 3.42 0.60
N VAL A 89 1.36 2.67 -0.43
CA VAL A 89 2.14 3.15 -1.58
C VAL A 89 1.21 3.22 -2.79
N PRO A 90 0.80 4.42 -3.22
CA PRO A 90 -0.11 4.57 -4.35
C PRO A 90 0.58 4.34 -5.69
N GLN A 91 -0.21 3.96 -6.71
CA GLN A 91 0.27 3.81 -8.09
C GLN A 91 0.81 5.13 -8.65
N THR A 92 0.03 6.20 -8.49
CA THR A 92 0.42 7.55 -8.95
C THR A 92 1.26 8.27 -7.92
N ILE A 93 2.10 9.21 -8.39
CA ILE A 93 3.00 9.98 -7.54
C ILE A 93 2.19 10.77 -6.50
N GLY A 94 2.33 10.36 -5.25
CA GLY A 94 1.72 11.03 -4.08
C GLY A 94 2.74 11.82 -3.26
N SER A 95 3.87 12.24 -3.86
CA SER A 95 4.88 13.07 -3.19
C SER A 95 4.39 14.51 -3.05
N LEU A 96 4.80 15.17 -1.97
CA LEU A 96 4.59 16.60 -1.77
C LEU A 96 5.76 17.36 -2.40
N PRO A 97 5.54 18.09 -3.52
CA PRO A 97 6.63 18.60 -4.34
C PRO A 97 7.48 19.70 -3.68
N ASN A 98 6.93 20.35 -2.66
CA ASN A 98 7.58 21.44 -1.91
C ASN A 98 8.29 20.98 -0.65
N LEU A 99 8.23 19.70 -0.31
CA LEU A 99 8.94 19.10 0.82
C LEU A 99 10.16 18.32 0.32
N SER A 100 11.24 18.34 1.09
CA SER A 100 12.39 17.47 0.82
C SER A 100 12.00 15.98 0.86
N VAL A 101 12.85 15.11 0.35
CA VAL A 101 12.71 13.66 0.49
C VAL A 101 12.55 13.27 1.97
N LEU A 102 13.40 13.81 2.83
CA LEU A 102 13.33 13.57 4.27
C LEU A 102 11.99 14.01 4.87
N ASP A 103 11.50 15.20 4.53
CA ASP A 103 10.25 15.72 5.08
C ASP A 103 9.02 14.99 4.50
N ASN A 104 9.08 14.54 3.24
CA ASN A 104 8.08 13.64 2.69
C ASN A 104 7.96 12.34 3.51
N VAL A 105 9.09 11.72 3.86
CA VAL A 105 9.10 10.48 4.66
C VAL A 105 8.60 10.73 6.08
N ARG A 106 8.94 11.86 6.70
CA ARG A 106 8.52 12.23 8.06
C ARG A 106 7.04 12.62 8.18
N LEU A 107 6.38 12.95 7.08
CA LEU A 107 5.00 13.48 7.10
C LEU A 107 4.02 12.65 7.96
N PRO A 108 3.93 11.31 7.84
CA PRO A 108 3.00 10.51 8.65
C PRO A 108 3.21 10.65 10.16
N HIS A 109 4.44 10.90 10.60
CA HIS A 109 4.78 11.12 12.01
C HIS A 109 4.09 12.36 12.58
N PHE A 110 4.05 13.45 11.82
CA PHE A 110 3.46 14.72 12.28
C PHE A 110 1.93 14.74 12.26
N LEU A 111 1.30 13.91 11.45
CA LEU A 111 -0.16 13.91 11.33
C LEU A 111 -0.87 13.51 12.64
N PHE A 112 -0.23 12.78 13.54
CA PHE A 112 -0.79 12.33 14.81
C PHE A 112 0.01 12.80 16.04
N LYS A 113 0.76 13.90 15.91
CA LYS A 113 1.48 14.56 17.02
C LYS A 113 2.29 13.58 17.89
N ARG A 114 3.04 12.70 17.23
CA ARG A 114 3.95 11.76 17.91
C ARG A 114 5.10 12.55 18.56
N ASP A 115 5.66 12.00 19.62
CA ASP A 115 6.81 12.59 20.30
C ASP A 115 8.05 12.60 19.41
N GLY A 116 8.85 13.65 19.54
CA GLY A 116 10.07 13.86 18.76
C GLY A 116 9.80 14.38 17.35
N ASP A 117 10.84 14.40 16.53
CA ASP A 117 10.79 14.93 15.16
C ASP A 117 10.82 13.84 14.07
N GLY A 118 10.93 12.56 14.46
CA GLY A 118 10.93 11.41 13.56
C GLY A 118 12.13 11.34 12.60
N LYS A 119 13.17 12.20 12.77
CA LYS A 119 14.29 12.32 11.83
C LYS A 119 15.13 11.05 11.75
N ASP A 120 15.50 10.48 12.89
CA ASP A 120 16.37 9.30 12.93
C ASP A 120 15.67 8.09 12.28
N ARG A 121 14.38 7.91 12.54
CA ARG A 121 13.57 6.87 11.88
C ARG A 121 13.48 7.09 10.37
N ALA A 122 13.26 8.31 9.92
CA ALA A 122 13.21 8.62 8.50
C ALA A 122 14.56 8.37 7.81
N LEU A 123 15.67 8.76 8.42
CA LEU A 123 17.02 8.49 7.89
C LEU A 123 17.28 6.99 7.79
N PHE A 124 16.96 6.22 8.84
CA PHE A 124 17.04 4.76 8.80
C PHE A 124 16.25 4.16 7.63
N LEU A 125 15.02 4.62 7.41
CA LEU A 125 14.19 4.15 6.31
C LEU A 125 14.75 4.53 4.93
N LEU A 126 15.32 5.73 4.79
CA LEU A 126 15.98 6.15 3.55
C LEU A 126 17.24 5.33 3.26
N GLU A 127 17.99 4.91 4.28
CA GLU A 127 19.10 3.97 4.14
C GLU A 127 18.61 2.59 3.72
N MET A 128 17.55 2.07 4.37
CA MET A 128 16.94 0.77 4.04
C MET A 128 16.51 0.69 2.58
N VAL A 129 15.94 1.76 2.02
CA VAL A 129 15.51 1.81 0.61
C VAL A 129 16.61 2.33 -0.33
N GLY A 130 17.82 2.61 0.16
CA GLY A 130 19.01 2.95 -0.65
C GLY A 130 18.97 4.33 -1.29
N ILE A 131 18.32 5.33 -0.67
CA ILE A 131 18.28 6.73 -1.16
C ILE A 131 18.64 7.77 -0.09
N ALA A 132 19.38 7.39 0.94
CA ALA A 132 19.77 8.31 2.04
C ALA A 132 20.56 9.53 1.54
N GLY A 133 21.35 9.38 0.48
CA GLY A 133 22.09 10.48 -0.15
C GLY A 133 21.20 11.57 -0.77
N LEU A 134 19.92 11.28 -1.00
CA LEU A 134 18.96 12.20 -1.63
C LEU A 134 18.03 12.89 -0.62
N LYS A 135 18.29 12.76 0.69
CA LYS A 135 17.42 13.23 1.76
C LYS A 135 17.02 14.71 1.67
N ASP A 136 17.92 15.55 1.18
CA ASP A 136 17.74 17.00 1.08
C ASP A 136 17.19 17.44 -0.30
N GLU A 137 17.07 16.49 -1.25
CA GLU A 137 16.53 16.75 -2.58
C GLU A 137 15.01 16.96 -2.55
N LEU A 138 14.51 17.66 -3.59
CA LEU A 138 13.07 17.77 -3.85
C LEU A 138 12.59 16.62 -4.75
N PRO A 139 11.34 16.15 -4.63
CA PRO A 139 10.79 15.06 -5.44
C PRO A 139 10.94 15.23 -6.96
N LYS A 140 10.93 16.46 -7.45
CA LYS A 140 11.12 16.77 -8.89
C LYS A 140 12.51 16.38 -9.44
N ASN A 141 13.49 16.21 -8.54
CA ASN A 141 14.87 15.86 -8.90
C ASN A 141 15.10 14.34 -8.87
N LEU A 142 14.09 13.55 -8.44
CA LEU A 142 14.17 12.11 -8.33
C LEU A 142 13.78 11.42 -9.64
N SER A 143 14.45 10.31 -9.95
CA SER A 143 13.96 9.33 -10.92
C SER A 143 12.65 8.67 -10.45
N GLY A 144 11.95 7.98 -11.36
CA GLY A 144 10.74 7.22 -11.01
C GLY A 144 11.00 6.19 -9.90
N GLY A 145 12.10 5.45 -9.98
CA GLY A 145 12.48 4.44 -8.99
C GLY A 145 12.84 5.04 -7.63
N GLU A 146 13.56 6.17 -7.60
CA GLU A 146 13.88 6.89 -6.37
C GLU A 146 12.60 7.43 -5.71
N THR A 147 11.67 7.95 -6.52
CA THR A 147 10.36 8.40 -6.03
C THR A 147 9.57 7.24 -5.42
N LYS A 148 9.53 6.06 -6.06
CA LYS A 148 8.86 4.87 -5.50
C LYS A 148 9.50 4.45 -4.18
N ARG A 149 10.84 4.42 -4.08
CA ARG A 149 11.55 4.10 -2.84
C ARG A 149 11.28 5.12 -1.72
N MET A 150 11.21 6.41 -2.04
CA MET A 150 10.78 7.44 -1.08
C MET A 150 9.35 7.20 -0.58
N LEU A 151 8.41 6.85 -1.47
CA LEU A 151 7.03 6.55 -1.07
C LEU A 151 6.92 5.30 -0.20
N ILE A 152 7.75 4.27 -0.45
CA ILE A 152 7.86 3.09 0.42
C ILE A 152 8.38 3.49 1.80
N ALA A 153 9.48 4.26 1.87
CA ALA A 153 10.02 4.77 3.13
C ALA A 153 8.96 5.58 3.91
N ARG A 154 8.22 6.46 3.23
CA ARG A 154 7.12 7.22 3.84
C ARG A 154 6.02 6.30 4.39
N ALA A 155 5.63 5.28 3.65
CA ALA A 155 4.60 4.34 4.07
C ALA A 155 5.01 3.56 5.33
N LEU A 156 6.31 3.37 5.57
CA LEU A 156 6.87 2.65 6.71
C LEU A 156 7.15 3.54 7.94
N MET A 157 6.95 4.84 7.84
CA MET A 157 7.37 5.79 8.88
C MET A 157 6.85 5.44 10.27
N ASN A 158 5.61 5.01 10.36
CA ASN A 158 4.93 4.66 11.61
C ASN A 158 4.97 3.15 11.94
N SER A 159 5.86 2.39 11.30
CA SER A 159 6.01 0.93 11.53
C SER A 159 4.69 0.16 11.36
N PRO A 160 4.01 0.29 10.21
CA PRO A 160 2.71 -0.32 9.99
C PRO A 160 2.79 -1.85 10.07
N THR A 161 1.68 -2.48 10.45
CA THR A 161 1.56 -3.95 10.44
C THR A 161 1.26 -4.51 9.06
N VAL A 162 0.69 -3.69 8.17
CA VAL A 162 0.38 -4.04 6.77
C VAL A 162 0.93 -2.95 5.84
N LEU A 163 1.72 -3.34 4.85
CA LEU A 163 2.12 -2.50 3.73
C LEU A 163 1.31 -2.89 2.50
N ILE A 164 0.61 -1.93 1.92
CA ILE A 164 -0.18 -2.08 0.70
C ILE A 164 0.50 -1.28 -0.39
N ALA A 165 0.89 -1.92 -1.50
CA ALA A 165 1.55 -1.27 -2.62
C ALA A 165 0.77 -1.50 -3.92
N ASP A 166 0.31 -0.40 -4.53
CA ASP A 166 -0.40 -0.41 -5.79
C ASP A 166 0.58 -0.14 -6.94
N GLU A 167 0.90 -1.17 -7.72
CA GLU A 167 1.82 -1.11 -8.86
C GLU A 167 3.20 -0.48 -8.51
N PRO A 168 3.90 -0.98 -7.47
CA PRO A 168 5.10 -0.31 -6.95
C PRO A 168 6.29 -0.32 -7.93
N THR A 169 6.24 -1.18 -8.94
CA THR A 169 7.29 -1.35 -9.95
C THR A 169 6.88 -0.90 -11.36
N SER A 170 5.67 -0.34 -11.51
CA SER A 170 5.22 0.17 -12.82
C SER A 170 6.16 1.26 -13.35
N ASP A 171 6.42 1.22 -14.65
CA ASP A 171 7.27 2.18 -15.37
C ASP A 171 8.75 2.21 -14.93
N LEU A 172 9.22 1.14 -14.25
CA LEU A 172 10.62 0.98 -13.85
C LEU A 172 11.34 0.00 -14.77
N ASP A 173 12.65 0.23 -14.95
CA ASP A 173 13.52 -0.74 -15.60
C ASP A 173 13.73 -1.99 -14.71
N ALA A 174 14.22 -3.08 -15.31
CA ALA A 174 14.38 -4.37 -14.62
C ALA A 174 15.34 -4.30 -13.40
N SER A 175 16.38 -3.46 -13.45
CA SER A 175 17.30 -3.29 -12.33
C SER A 175 16.61 -2.61 -11.15
N THR A 176 15.94 -1.49 -11.43
CA THR A 176 15.20 -0.72 -10.41
C THR A 176 14.03 -1.51 -9.83
N THR A 177 13.32 -2.29 -10.67
CA THR A 177 12.28 -3.24 -10.23
C THR A 177 12.83 -4.22 -9.20
N LYS A 178 14.01 -4.81 -9.47
CA LYS A 178 14.66 -5.74 -8.55
C LYS A 178 15.01 -5.09 -7.20
N ASP A 179 15.50 -3.86 -7.22
CA ASP A 179 15.84 -3.11 -6.00
C ASP A 179 14.59 -2.83 -5.14
N VAL A 180 13.50 -2.37 -5.78
CA VAL A 180 12.20 -2.12 -5.10
C VAL A 180 11.66 -3.42 -4.51
N MET A 181 11.65 -4.51 -5.26
CA MET A 181 11.18 -5.81 -4.78
C MET A 181 12.04 -6.36 -3.64
N SER A 182 13.37 -6.16 -3.69
CA SER A 182 14.27 -6.54 -2.61
C SER A 182 13.96 -5.78 -1.33
N ALA A 183 13.74 -4.46 -1.41
CA ALA A 183 13.33 -3.65 -0.27
C ALA A 183 12.02 -4.14 0.34
N LEU A 184 10.99 -4.43 -0.48
CA LEU A 184 9.69 -4.95 -0.02
C LEU A 184 9.82 -6.32 0.66
N LYS A 185 10.68 -7.22 0.15
CA LYS A 185 10.98 -8.52 0.77
C LYS A 185 11.71 -8.36 2.11
N SER A 186 12.64 -7.41 2.22
CA SER A 186 13.33 -7.11 3.49
C SER A 186 12.37 -6.61 4.55
N ILE A 187 11.45 -5.71 4.18
CA ILE A 187 10.38 -5.20 5.06
C ILE A 187 9.48 -6.34 5.56
N ASN A 188 9.13 -7.27 4.69
CA ASN A 188 8.34 -8.43 5.07
C ASN A 188 9.09 -9.36 6.03
N ALA A 189 10.39 -9.58 5.81
CA ALA A 189 11.23 -10.38 6.70
C ALA A 189 11.32 -9.80 8.12
N GLU A 190 11.11 -8.48 8.29
CA GLU A 190 10.99 -7.82 9.60
C GLU A 190 9.60 -8.00 10.26
N GLY A 191 8.66 -8.71 9.59
CA GLY A 191 7.35 -9.07 10.15
C GLY A 191 6.18 -8.22 9.67
N THR A 192 6.39 -7.21 8.83
CA THR A 192 5.29 -6.47 8.19
C THR A 192 4.62 -7.35 7.14
N ALA A 193 3.29 -7.49 7.19
CA ALA A 193 2.54 -8.15 6.13
C ALA A 193 2.51 -7.26 4.87
N VAL A 194 2.67 -7.84 3.68
CA VAL A 194 2.79 -7.08 2.43
C VAL A 194 1.76 -7.54 1.41
N ILE A 195 1.03 -6.59 0.84
CA ILE A 195 0.12 -6.79 -0.30
C ILE A 195 0.67 -5.98 -1.48
N ILE A 196 0.98 -6.65 -2.57
CA ILE A 196 1.37 -5.99 -3.83
C ILE A 196 0.30 -6.25 -4.88
N VAL A 197 -0.23 -5.19 -5.44
CA VAL A 197 -1.02 -5.26 -6.66
C VAL A 197 -0.11 -5.02 -7.86
N THR A 198 -0.25 -5.87 -8.88
CA THR A 198 0.50 -5.73 -10.12
C THR A 198 -0.25 -6.32 -11.32
N HIS A 199 0.08 -5.86 -12.51
CA HIS A 199 -0.27 -6.52 -13.77
C HIS A 199 0.97 -7.15 -14.43
N ASP A 200 2.16 -6.98 -13.84
CA ASP A 200 3.41 -7.54 -14.29
C ASP A 200 3.61 -8.95 -13.71
N ASN A 201 3.63 -9.96 -14.58
CA ASN A 201 3.82 -11.35 -14.17
C ASN A 201 5.30 -11.69 -13.90
N ASP A 202 6.24 -10.88 -14.35
CA ASP A 202 7.67 -11.15 -14.22
C ASP A 202 8.17 -11.00 -12.77
N ILE A 203 7.42 -10.23 -11.96
CA ILE A 203 7.75 -10.08 -10.52
C ILE A 203 7.12 -11.14 -9.64
N LEU A 204 6.18 -11.95 -10.18
CA LEU A 204 5.53 -13.02 -9.42
C LEU A 204 6.52 -14.13 -9.11
N SER A 205 6.40 -14.70 -7.93
CA SER A 205 7.22 -15.81 -7.45
C SER A 205 6.33 -16.96 -7.03
N SER A 206 6.66 -18.18 -7.44
CA SER A 206 5.84 -19.38 -7.19
C SER A 206 5.72 -19.76 -5.71
N ASP A 207 6.60 -19.25 -4.88
CA ASP A 207 6.63 -19.44 -3.42
C ASP A 207 5.78 -18.41 -2.66
N ILE A 208 5.25 -17.40 -3.37
CA ILE A 208 4.41 -16.35 -2.78
C ILE A 208 2.95 -16.55 -3.23
N LYS A 209 2.05 -16.50 -2.26
CA LYS A 209 0.62 -16.62 -2.53
C LYS A 209 0.15 -15.50 -3.47
N THR A 210 -0.49 -15.90 -4.56
CA THR A 210 -0.98 -14.98 -5.59
C THR A 210 -2.47 -15.18 -5.78
N TYR A 211 -3.21 -14.09 -5.71
CA TYR A 211 -4.61 -14.01 -6.08
C TYR A 211 -4.74 -13.41 -7.49
N THR A 212 -5.72 -13.87 -8.24
CA THR A 212 -6.05 -13.30 -9.55
C THR A 212 -7.36 -12.53 -9.49
N MET A 213 -7.34 -11.28 -9.94
CA MET A 213 -8.53 -10.44 -9.97
C MET A 213 -8.99 -10.24 -11.41
N SER A 214 -10.25 -10.61 -11.70
CA SER A 214 -10.92 -10.42 -12.99
C SER A 214 -12.36 -9.98 -12.79
N ASP A 215 -12.77 -8.92 -13.51
CA ASP A 215 -14.15 -8.42 -13.52
C ASP A 215 -14.75 -8.22 -12.12
N GLY A 216 -13.94 -7.70 -11.20
CA GLY A 216 -14.32 -7.44 -9.82
C GLY A 216 -14.30 -8.67 -8.90
N CYS A 217 -14.04 -9.86 -9.40
CA CYS A 217 -13.95 -11.10 -8.63
C CYS A 217 -12.48 -11.48 -8.33
N LEU A 218 -12.24 -12.05 -7.16
CA LEU A 218 -10.93 -12.53 -6.71
C LEU A 218 -10.93 -14.07 -6.67
N ALA A 219 -9.89 -14.70 -7.27
CA ALA A 219 -9.69 -16.14 -7.27
C ALA A 219 -8.27 -16.51 -6.79
#